data_6441b0b78366f67672fe7ac3647f1390
#
_entry.id   6441b0b78366f67672fe7ac3647f1390
#
_cell.length_a   1.000
_cell.length_b   1.000
_cell.length_c   1.000
_cell.angle_alpha   90.00
_cell.angle_beta   90.00
_cell.angle_gamma   90.00
#
_symmetry.space_group_name_H-M   'P 1'
#
loop_
_entity.id
_entity.type
_entity.pdbx_description
1 polymer ?
#
loop_
_entity_poly.entity_id
_entity_poly.type
_entity_poly.pdbx_seq_one_letter_code
_entity_poly.pdbx_strand_id
1 'polypeptide(L)'
;MVMFTGSTETGKKVMGRAARTLTPVSLELGGKDPMIVLADADLERAANAAVYYGMQNGGQTCISVERVYVEEPVYDVFVGRVSDKVKALRMGAPAGPGSVDVGAITFPKQLDIVSRHVDAARDAGASVLVGGHAAGANGGGRFYEPTVLVDVDHSMACMTEETFGPTLPIMRVADAEEAVRLANDSPYGLAASVWTKDVARGEALARRVESGVVCVNDAQVHYLALELPMGGWKASGLGSRHGAGGIRKYTRQQSLLVTRFGPKKDLHMFPYKARRTGVLGRVVKLVYGRGRRD
;
A
#
# COMPACT_ATOMS: atom_id res chain seq x y z
N MET A 1 -1.46 9.06 22.25
CA MET A 1 -1.25 8.60 20.88
C MET A 1 -2.47 8.98 20.04
N VAL A 2 -2.28 9.42 18.81
CA VAL A 2 -3.35 9.62 17.83
C VAL A 2 -3.23 8.53 16.75
N MET A 3 -4.34 7.87 16.44
CA MET A 3 -4.45 7.00 15.28
C MET A 3 -5.42 7.64 14.28
N PHE A 4 -5.02 7.71 13.03
CA PHE A 4 -5.80 8.34 11.96
C PHE A 4 -5.75 7.50 10.69
N THR A 5 -6.89 7.36 10.04
CA THR A 5 -7.03 6.79 8.70
C THR A 5 -7.73 7.81 7.80
N GLY A 6 -7.17 8.10 6.65
CA GLY A 6 -7.71 9.05 5.69
C GLY A 6 -6.69 9.52 4.67
N SER A 7 -6.92 10.67 4.04
CA SER A 7 -6.01 11.15 2.98
C SER A 7 -4.63 11.52 3.53
N THR A 8 -3.61 11.36 2.68
CA THR A 8 -2.22 11.72 3.00
C THR A 8 -2.09 13.19 3.42
N GLU A 9 -2.81 14.09 2.76
CA GLU A 9 -2.81 15.51 3.12
C GLU A 9 -3.33 15.76 4.54
N THR A 10 -4.43 15.13 4.91
CA THR A 10 -4.98 15.23 6.27
C THR A 10 -4.05 14.59 7.29
N GLY A 11 -3.45 13.44 6.97
CA GLY A 11 -2.47 12.76 7.83
C GLY A 11 -1.27 13.65 8.17
N LYS A 12 -0.73 14.38 7.18
CA LYS A 12 0.34 15.36 7.40
C LYS A 12 -0.08 16.49 8.36
N LYS A 13 -1.31 16.98 8.23
CA LYS A 13 -1.86 18.00 9.15
C LYS A 13 -2.01 17.47 10.59
N VAL A 14 -2.52 16.24 10.73
CA VAL A 14 -2.63 15.54 12.02
C VAL A 14 -1.25 15.38 12.68
N MET A 15 -0.27 14.90 11.92
CA MET A 15 1.11 14.75 12.38
C MET A 15 1.73 16.09 12.82
N GLY A 16 1.56 17.14 12.02
CA GLY A 16 2.05 18.48 12.35
C GLY A 16 1.43 19.05 13.64
N ARG A 17 0.15 18.74 13.92
CA ARG A 17 -0.49 19.12 15.17
C ARG A 17 0.02 18.32 16.35
N ALA A 18 0.16 16.99 16.18
CA ALA A 18 0.66 16.09 17.22
C ALA A 18 2.11 16.39 17.62
N ALA A 19 2.94 16.86 16.68
CA ALA A 19 4.32 17.24 16.93
C ALA A 19 4.47 18.35 17.99
N ARG A 20 3.48 19.25 18.14
CA ARG A 20 3.52 20.34 19.12
C ARG A 20 3.52 19.84 20.57
N THR A 21 3.04 18.65 20.82
CA THR A 21 2.94 18.02 22.15
C THR A 21 3.71 16.71 22.23
N LEU A 22 4.56 16.41 21.24
CA LEU A 22 5.29 15.13 21.11
C LEU A 22 4.37 13.91 21.22
N THR A 23 3.12 14.05 20.76
CA THR A 23 2.15 12.96 20.79
C THR A 23 2.47 11.97 19.67
N PRO A 24 2.73 10.68 19.97
CA PRO A 24 2.93 9.66 18.95
C PRO A 24 1.73 9.53 18.03
N VAL A 25 1.99 9.28 16.76
CA VAL A 25 0.93 9.06 15.75
C VAL A 25 1.08 7.71 15.09
N SER A 26 -0.03 7.13 14.65
CA SER A 26 -0.10 6.02 13.71
C SER A 26 -1.04 6.45 12.58
N LEU A 27 -0.50 6.48 11.36
CA LEU A 27 -1.18 7.03 10.20
C LEU A 27 -1.36 5.94 9.15
N GLU A 28 -2.60 5.67 8.78
CA GLU A 28 -2.98 4.78 7.69
C GLU A 28 -3.57 5.66 6.59
N LEU A 29 -2.83 5.85 5.52
CA LEU A 29 -3.14 6.88 4.53
C LEU A 29 -3.45 6.27 3.17
N GLY A 30 -3.45 7.09 2.13
CA GLY A 30 -3.75 6.65 0.77
C GLY A 30 -2.69 5.73 0.16
N GLY A 31 -3.02 5.13 -0.97
CA GLY A 31 -2.16 4.27 -1.75
C GLY A 31 -2.29 4.50 -3.24
N LYS A 32 -1.39 3.91 -4.01
CA LYS A 32 -1.46 3.75 -5.47
C LYS A 32 -0.95 2.37 -5.80
N ASP A 33 -1.66 1.36 -5.32
CA ASP A 33 -1.17 0.01 -5.20
C ASP A 33 -0.95 -0.66 -6.57
N PRO A 34 0.28 -1.10 -6.86
CA PRO A 34 0.60 -1.73 -8.13
C PRO A 34 0.24 -3.22 -8.12
N MET A 35 -0.24 -3.71 -9.24
CA MET A 35 -0.35 -5.11 -9.59
C MET A 35 0.61 -5.42 -10.74
N ILE A 36 1.54 -6.35 -10.54
CA ILE A 36 2.52 -6.78 -11.55
C ILE A 36 2.10 -8.16 -12.06
N VAL A 37 1.87 -8.29 -13.37
CA VAL A 37 1.44 -9.53 -14.02
C VAL A 37 2.54 -10.01 -14.97
N LEU A 38 3.19 -11.12 -14.61
CA LEU A 38 4.26 -11.71 -15.41
C LEU A 38 3.70 -12.61 -16.53
N ALA A 39 4.51 -12.87 -17.53
CA ALA A 39 4.12 -13.63 -18.71
C ALA A 39 3.66 -15.07 -18.42
N ASP A 40 4.15 -15.66 -17.33
CA ASP A 40 3.79 -17.01 -16.89
C ASP A 40 2.58 -17.05 -15.93
N ALA A 41 1.98 -15.90 -15.58
CA ALA A 41 0.87 -15.83 -14.62
C ALA A 41 -0.36 -16.64 -15.09
N ASP A 42 -1.18 -17.06 -14.13
CA ASP A 42 -2.56 -17.47 -14.42
C ASP A 42 -3.37 -16.22 -14.74
N LEU A 43 -3.50 -15.92 -16.03
CA LEU A 43 -4.15 -14.70 -16.52
C LEU A 43 -5.63 -14.63 -16.17
N GLU A 44 -6.31 -15.77 -16.05
CA GLU A 44 -7.74 -15.77 -15.67
C GLU A 44 -7.91 -15.38 -14.22
N ARG A 45 -7.11 -15.96 -13.33
CA ARG A 45 -7.09 -15.61 -11.91
C ARG A 45 -6.63 -14.17 -11.70
N ALA A 46 -5.59 -13.74 -12.38
CA ALA A 46 -5.07 -12.37 -12.31
C ALA A 46 -6.11 -11.33 -12.79
N ALA A 47 -6.79 -11.59 -13.91
CA ALA A 47 -7.84 -10.71 -14.42
C ALA A 47 -9.05 -10.61 -13.46
N ASN A 48 -9.49 -11.73 -12.88
CA ASN A 48 -10.54 -11.73 -11.87
C ASN A 48 -10.13 -10.88 -10.64
N ALA A 49 -8.88 -11.03 -10.19
CA ALA A 49 -8.35 -10.26 -9.06
C ALA A 49 -8.24 -8.77 -9.39
N ALA A 50 -7.70 -8.40 -10.56
CA ALA A 50 -7.60 -7.02 -11.00
C ALA A 50 -8.97 -6.32 -10.97
N VAL A 51 -9.99 -6.97 -11.54
CA VAL A 51 -11.34 -6.44 -11.60
C VAL A 51 -11.95 -6.37 -10.19
N TYR A 52 -11.89 -7.45 -9.42
CA TYR A 52 -12.49 -7.47 -8.09
C TYR A 52 -11.82 -6.43 -7.16
N TYR A 53 -10.50 -6.48 -7.03
CA TYR A 53 -9.77 -5.61 -6.13
C TYR A 53 -9.62 -4.16 -6.61
N GLY A 54 -9.82 -3.91 -7.90
CA GLY A 54 -9.88 -2.55 -8.45
C GLY A 54 -11.27 -1.92 -8.41
N MET A 55 -12.36 -2.73 -8.40
CA MET A 55 -13.72 -2.23 -8.57
C MET A 55 -14.63 -2.43 -7.35
N GLN A 56 -14.28 -3.32 -6.40
CA GLN A 56 -15.08 -3.50 -5.20
C GLN A 56 -15.24 -2.20 -4.44
N ASN A 57 -16.41 -1.99 -3.81
CA ASN A 57 -16.75 -0.73 -3.15
C ASN A 57 -16.60 0.51 -4.05
N GLY A 58 -16.70 0.33 -5.39
CA GLY A 58 -16.47 1.40 -6.36
C GLY A 58 -15.02 1.90 -6.39
N GLY A 59 -14.05 1.02 -6.11
CA GLY A 59 -12.63 1.38 -6.03
C GLY A 59 -12.25 2.20 -4.78
N GLN A 60 -13.18 2.45 -3.88
CA GLN A 60 -13.00 3.31 -2.70
C GLN A 60 -12.39 2.51 -1.55
N THR A 61 -11.21 1.97 -1.76
CA THR A 61 -10.44 1.17 -0.80
C THR A 61 -8.97 1.57 -0.86
N CYS A 62 -8.35 1.88 0.26
CA CYS A 62 -6.95 2.35 0.32
C CYS A 62 -5.94 1.36 -0.26
N ILE A 63 -6.26 0.05 -0.21
CA ILE A 63 -5.48 -1.05 -0.79
C ILE A 63 -6.08 -1.56 -2.10
N SER A 64 -6.88 -0.75 -2.80
CA SER A 64 -7.40 -1.06 -4.14
C SER A 64 -6.24 -1.26 -5.13
N VAL A 65 -6.40 -2.19 -6.08
CA VAL A 65 -5.50 -2.23 -7.23
C VAL A 65 -5.77 -0.97 -8.06
N GLU A 66 -4.83 -0.05 -8.06
CA GLU A 66 -4.98 1.28 -8.66
C GLU A 66 -4.18 1.46 -9.96
N ARG A 67 -3.25 0.54 -10.26
CA ARG A 67 -2.45 0.52 -11.49
C ARG A 67 -1.92 -0.90 -11.74
N VAL A 68 -1.94 -1.32 -12.99
CA VAL A 68 -1.52 -2.66 -13.38
C VAL A 68 -0.38 -2.57 -14.38
N TYR A 69 0.69 -3.34 -14.15
CA TYR A 69 1.82 -3.51 -15.05
C TYR A 69 1.80 -4.93 -15.59
N VAL A 70 1.75 -5.08 -16.91
CA VAL A 70 1.62 -6.39 -17.56
C VAL A 70 2.77 -6.59 -18.53
N GLU A 71 3.52 -7.69 -18.39
CA GLU A 71 4.58 -8.05 -19.36
C GLU A 71 4.01 -8.18 -20.79
N GLU A 72 4.73 -7.63 -21.75
CA GLU A 72 4.30 -7.50 -23.16
C GLU A 72 3.74 -8.79 -23.78
N PRO A 73 4.33 -9.99 -23.59
CA PRO A 73 3.84 -11.21 -24.24
C PRO A 73 2.40 -11.58 -23.91
N VAL A 74 1.85 -11.11 -22.79
CA VAL A 74 0.51 -11.46 -22.30
C VAL A 74 -0.42 -10.27 -22.17
N TYR A 75 0.06 -9.08 -22.52
CA TYR A 75 -0.66 -7.82 -22.33
C TYR A 75 -2.03 -7.81 -23.01
N ASP A 76 -2.09 -8.08 -24.31
CA ASP A 76 -3.34 -7.97 -25.06
C ASP A 76 -4.39 -8.99 -24.60
N VAL A 77 -3.96 -10.21 -24.26
CA VAL A 77 -4.83 -11.24 -23.70
C VAL A 77 -5.37 -10.84 -22.34
N PHE A 78 -4.51 -10.29 -21.47
CA PHE A 78 -4.90 -9.83 -20.15
C PHE A 78 -5.88 -8.65 -20.22
N VAL A 79 -5.58 -7.64 -21.04
CA VAL A 79 -6.45 -6.47 -21.27
C VAL A 79 -7.82 -6.88 -21.79
N GLY A 80 -7.87 -7.81 -22.75
CA GLY A 80 -9.12 -8.35 -23.28
C GLY A 80 -9.98 -9.00 -22.17
N ARG A 81 -9.37 -9.86 -21.35
CA ARG A 81 -10.07 -10.53 -20.23
C ARG A 81 -10.59 -9.53 -19.19
N VAL A 82 -9.78 -8.55 -18.81
CA VAL A 82 -10.17 -7.51 -17.86
C VAL A 82 -11.33 -6.69 -18.42
N SER A 83 -11.22 -6.26 -19.68
CA SER A 83 -12.26 -5.44 -20.34
C SER A 83 -13.61 -6.17 -20.41
N ASP A 84 -13.62 -7.46 -20.76
CA ASP A 84 -14.85 -8.24 -20.82
C ASP A 84 -15.49 -8.41 -19.44
N LYS A 85 -14.68 -8.63 -18.41
CA LYS A 85 -15.15 -8.74 -17.04
C LYS A 85 -15.70 -7.41 -16.51
N VAL A 86 -15.05 -6.29 -16.81
CA VAL A 86 -15.50 -4.95 -16.39
C VAL A 86 -16.80 -4.58 -17.12
N LYS A 87 -16.96 -4.89 -18.40
CA LYS A 87 -18.22 -4.70 -19.15
C LYS A 87 -19.40 -5.46 -18.55
N ALA A 88 -19.13 -6.62 -17.92
CA ALA A 88 -20.16 -7.44 -17.31
C ALA A 88 -20.62 -6.94 -15.92
N LEU A 89 -19.94 -5.97 -15.32
CA LEU A 89 -20.29 -5.44 -14.01
C LEU A 89 -21.60 -4.64 -14.06
N ARG A 90 -22.45 -4.87 -13.09
CA ARG A 90 -23.73 -4.16 -12.91
C ARG A 90 -23.51 -2.98 -11.96
N MET A 91 -23.63 -1.77 -12.48
CA MET A 91 -23.53 -0.54 -11.69
C MET A 91 -24.93 0.02 -11.38
N GLY A 92 -25.11 0.54 -10.18
CA GLY A 92 -26.35 1.23 -9.82
C GLY A 92 -26.61 1.32 -8.33
N ALA A 93 -27.81 1.82 -7.99
CA ALA A 93 -28.29 1.80 -6.62
C ALA A 93 -28.72 0.38 -6.23
N PRO A 94 -28.27 -0.14 -5.08
CA PRO A 94 -28.61 -1.50 -4.68
C PRO A 94 -30.11 -1.59 -4.31
N ALA A 95 -30.79 -2.58 -4.87
CA ALA A 95 -32.17 -2.94 -4.55
C ALA A 95 -32.29 -4.19 -3.64
N GLY A 96 -31.16 -4.65 -3.12
CA GLY A 96 -31.03 -5.82 -2.25
C GLY A 96 -29.71 -6.56 -2.46
N PRO A 97 -29.42 -7.60 -1.69
CA PRO A 97 -28.17 -8.37 -1.81
C PRO A 97 -27.99 -8.92 -3.23
N GLY A 98 -26.80 -8.69 -3.81
CA GLY A 98 -26.43 -9.18 -5.14
C GLY A 98 -27.13 -8.50 -6.33
N SER A 99 -27.84 -7.38 -6.12
CA SER A 99 -28.52 -6.66 -7.20
C SER A 99 -27.56 -5.86 -8.08
N VAL A 100 -26.47 -5.38 -7.54
CA VAL A 100 -25.40 -4.62 -8.24
C VAL A 100 -24.02 -5.05 -7.76
N ASP A 101 -22.99 -4.78 -8.57
CA ASP A 101 -21.60 -5.10 -8.28
C ASP A 101 -20.83 -3.82 -7.89
N VAL A 102 -21.17 -2.68 -8.51
CA VAL A 102 -20.54 -1.38 -8.26
C VAL A 102 -21.60 -0.35 -7.88
N GLY A 103 -21.45 0.24 -6.70
CA GLY A 103 -22.33 1.26 -6.15
C GLY A 103 -21.84 2.69 -6.40
N ALA A 104 -22.47 3.64 -5.70
CA ALA A 104 -22.17 5.06 -5.81
C ALA A 104 -20.85 5.43 -5.13
N ILE A 105 -20.23 6.52 -5.61
CA ILE A 105 -19.13 7.20 -4.95
C ILE A 105 -19.68 7.97 -3.74
N THR A 106 -19.09 7.74 -2.56
CA THR A 106 -19.60 8.25 -1.30
C THR A 106 -19.40 9.76 -1.15
N PHE A 107 -18.21 10.26 -1.55
CA PHE A 107 -17.81 11.65 -1.33
C PHE A 107 -17.87 12.46 -2.63
N PRO A 108 -18.60 13.60 -2.67
CA PRO A 108 -18.79 14.36 -3.92
C PRO A 108 -17.49 14.71 -4.64
N LYS A 109 -16.50 15.25 -3.92
CA LYS A 109 -15.20 15.61 -4.50
C LYS A 109 -14.46 14.42 -5.13
N GLN A 110 -14.77 13.20 -4.70
CA GLN A 110 -14.12 12.01 -5.25
C GLN A 110 -14.60 11.74 -6.68
N LEU A 111 -15.87 12.00 -6.98
CA LEU A 111 -16.38 11.92 -8.35
C LEU A 111 -15.61 12.86 -9.27
N ASP A 112 -15.34 14.10 -8.81
CA ASP A 112 -14.58 15.10 -9.58
C ASP A 112 -13.12 14.64 -9.79
N ILE A 113 -12.50 14.01 -8.79
CA ILE A 113 -11.14 13.48 -8.90
C ILE A 113 -11.09 12.35 -9.94
N VAL A 114 -12.01 11.40 -9.85
CA VAL A 114 -12.08 10.27 -10.80
C VAL A 114 -12.28 10.77 -12.21
N SER A 115 -13.26 11.67 -12.43
CA SER A 115 -13.51 12.28 -13.75
C SER A 115 -12.28 12.98 -14.30
N ARG A 116 -11.65 13.84 -13.47
CA ARG A 116 -10.43 14.56 -13.87
C ARG A 116 -9.29 13.62 -14.25
N HIS A 117 -9.06 12.53 -13.51
CA HIS A 117 -7.98 11.57 -13.81
C HIS A 117 -8.22 10.86 -15.14
N VAL A 118 -9.46 10.47 -15.41
CA VAL A 118 -9.82 9.78 -16.66
C VAL A 118 -9.78 10.75 -17.85
N ASP A 119 -10.33 11.96 -17.70
CA ASP A 119 -10.34 12.96 -18.75
C ASP A 119 -8.91 13.43 -19.09
N ALA A 120 -8.09 13.71 -18.06
CA ALA A 120 -6.68 14.08 -18.28
C ALA A 120 -5.86 12.96 -18.94
N ALA A 121 -6.13 11.70 -18.60
CA ALA A 121 -5.48 10.56 -19.25
C ALA A 121 -5.88 10.46 -20.74
N ARG A 122 -7.17 10.63 -21.04
CA ARG A 122 -7.69 10.66 -22.43
C ARG A 122 -7.06 11.80 -23.22
N ASP A 123 -6.99 13.00 -22.65
CA ASP A 123 -6.38 14.19 -23.28
C ASP A 123 -4.88 13.99 -23.52
N ALA A 124 -4.21 13.21 -22.67
CA ALA A 124 -2.79 12.83 -22.83
C ALA A 124 -2.56 11.65 -23.77
N GLY A 125 -3.61 11.08 -24.38
CA GLY A 125 -3.52 10.02 -25.39
C GLY A 125 -3.86 8.62 -24.91
N ALA A 126 -4.28 8.44 -23.65
CA ALA A 126 -4.75 7.14 -23.17
C ALA A 126 -6.07 6.74 -23.86
N SER A 127 -6.21 5.44 -24.10
CA SER A 127 -7.41 4.83 -24.66
C SER A 127 -8.34 4.34 -23.55
N VAL A 128 -9.61 4.72 -23.59
CA VAL A 128 -10.68 4.23 -22.71
C VAL A 128 -11.37 3.05 -23.38
N LEU A 129 -11.15 1.83 -22.92
CA LEU A 129 -11.74 0.63 -23.49
C LEU A 129 -13.14 0.32 -22.95
N VAL A 130 -13.39 0.72 -21.70
CA VAL A 130 -14.67 0.49 -21.00
C VAL A 130 -14.96 1.69 -20.11
N GLY A 131 -16.20 2.10 -20.01
CA GLY A 131 -16.66 3.16 -19.12
C GLY A 131 -16.13 4.55 -19.49
N GLY A 132 -15.62 5.28 -18.51
CA GLY A 132 -14.98 6.58 -18.71
C GLY A 132 -15.88 7.78 -18.50
N HIS A 133 -17.06 7.60 -17.93
CA HIS A 133 -18.03 8.67 -17.73
C HIS A 133 -18.69 8.64 -16.35
N ALA A 134 -18.99 9.82 -15.83
CA ALA A 134 -19.91 9.92 -14.72
C ALA A 134 -21.31 9.52 -15.19
N ALA A 135 -21.93 8.58 -14.52
CA ALA A 135 -23.26 8.10 -14.87
C ALA A 135 -24.28 8.65 -13.87
N GLY A 136 -25.27 9.38 -14.35
CA GLY A 136 -26.48 9.67 -13.61
C GLY A 136 -27.37 8.43 -13.64
N ALA A 137 -27.53 7.69 -12.54
CA ALA A 137 -28.61 6.74 -12.44
C ALA A 137 -29.93 7.54 -12.44
N ASN A 138 -30.92 7.14 -13.27
CA ASN A 138 -32.25 7.72 -13.44
C ASN A 138 -32.72 8.56 -12.23
N GLY A 139 -32.40 9.86 -12.17
CA GLY A 139 -32.80 10.73 -11.07
C GLY A 139 -31.68 11.33 -10.21
N GLY A 140 -30.43 11.17 -10.56
CA GLY A 140 -29.28 11.71 -9.84
C GLY A 140 -28.55 10.62 -9.03
N GLY A 141 -27.31 10.89 -8.68
CA GLY A 141 -26.46 9.97 -7.93
C GLY A 141 -24.98 10.16 -8.34
N ARG A 142 -24.08 9.79 -7.45
CA ARG A 142 -22.65 9.88 -7.70
C ARG A 142 -22.12 8.55 -8.19
N PHE A 143 -22.46 8.22 -9.43
CA PHE A 143 -21.97 7.01 -10.07
C PHE A 143 -20.88 7.36 -11.09
N TYR A 144 -19.87 6.52 -11.17
CA TYR A 144 -18.88 6.54 -12.21
C TYR A 144 -18.74 5.14 -12.81
N GLU A 145 -18.77 5.05 -14.13
CA GLU A 145 -18.71 3.76 -14.81
C GLU A 145 -17.39 3.04 -14.49
N PRO A 146 -17.44 1.72 -14.20
CA PRO A 146 -16.22 0.91 -14.13
C PRO A 146 -15.39 1.10 -15.39
N THR A 147 -14.16 1.57 -15.23
CA THR A 147 -13.36 2.12 -16.32
C THR A 147 -12.05 1.36 -16.49
N VAL A 148 -11.72 0.99 -17.74
CA VAL A 148 -10.43 0.42 -18.13
C VAL A 148 -9.71 1.41 -19.03
N LEU A 149 -8.48 1.78 -18.63
CA LEU A 149 -7.58 2.66 -19.36
C LEU A 149 -6.37 1.88 -19.86
N VAL A 150 -5.96 2.09 -21.09
CA VAL A 150 -4.72 1.56 -21.68
C VAL A 150 -3.95 2.69 -22.38
N ASP A 151 -2.77 2.38 -22.87
CA ASP A 151 -1.86 3.39 -23.45
C ASP A 151 -1.52 4.49 -22.43
N VAL A 152 -1.38 4.09 -21.17
CA VAL A 152 -1.07 4.97 -20.05
C VAL A 152 0.42 4.94 -19.71
N ASP A 153 0.93 6.04 -19.17
CA ASP A 153 2.30 6.15 -18.66
C ASP A 153 2.37 7.00 -17.37
N HIS A 154 3.55 7.06 -16.75
CA HIS A 154 3.77 7.76 -15.48
C HIS A 154 3.70 9.29 -15.55
N SER A 155 3.51 9.89 -16.71
CA SER A 155 3.19 11.32 -16.81
C SER A 155 1.72 11.60 -16.47
N MET A 156 0.88 10.58 -16.47
CA MET A 156 -0.56 10.67 -16.26
C MET A 156 -0.93 10.52 -14.78
N ALA A 157 -1.82 11.39 -14.30
CA ALA A 157 -2.28 11.37 -12.90
C ALA A 157 -2.94 10.03 -12.51
N CYS A 158 -3.63 9.37 -13.45
CA CYS A 158 -4.22 8.05 -13.22
C CYS A 158 -3.19 6.94 -12.88
N MET A 159 -1.89 7.17 -13.13
CA MET A 159 -0.80 6.24 -12.78
C MET A 159 -0.03 6.65 -11.52
N THR A 160 -0.09 7.92 -11.13
CA THR A 160 0.77 8.48 -10.08
C THR A 160 0.04 9.01 -8.86
N GLU A 161 -1.22 9.48 -9.03
CA GLU A 161 -2.06 9.98 -7.93
C GLU A 161 -3.11 8.94 -7.53
N GLU A 162 -3.47 8.90 -6.23
CA GLU A 162 -4.57 8.07 -5.74
C GLU A 162 -5.90 8.50 -6.40
N THR A 163 -6.53 7.58 -7.13
CA THR A 163 -7.81 7.83 -7.79
C THR A 163 -9.00 7.55 -6.88
N PHE A 164 -8.91 6.50 -6.05
CA PHE A 164 -9.96 6.10 -5.10
C PHE A 164 -11.34 6.00 -5.77
N GLY A 165 -11.39 5.35 -6.91
CA GLY A 165 -12.56 5.21 -7.77
C GLY A 165 -12.47 3.98 -8.67
N PRO A 166 -13.54 3.62 -9.38
CA PRO A 166 -13.64 2.38 -10.16
C PRO A 166 -12.88 2.49 -11.50
N THR A 167 -11.58 2.74 -11.43
CA THR A 167 -10.72 2.87 -12.60
C THR A 167 -9.54 1.91 -12.52
N LEU A 168 -9.17 1.31 -13.63
CA LEU A 168 -8.08 0.36 -13.75
C LEU A 168 -7.20 0.72 -14.95
N PRO A 169 -6.18 1.56 -14.75
CA PRO A 169 -5.17 1.82 -15.77
C PRO A 169 -4.22 0.63 -15.86
N ILE A 170 -3.97 0.16 -17.10
CA ILE A 170 -3.15 -1.00 -17.41
C ILE A 170 -2.03 -0.57 -18.35
N MET A 171 -0.81 -0.67 -17.85
CA MET A 171 0.40 -0.30 -18.56
C MET A 171 1.15 -1.54 -19.04
N ARG A 172 1.58 -1.53 -20.30
CA ARG A 172 2.50 -2.53 -20.87
C ARG A 172 3.90 -2.28 -20.34
N VAL A 173 4.61 -3.34 -19.98
CA VAL A 173 6.01 -3.29 -19.60
C VAL A 173 6.81 -4.37 -20.35
N ALA A 174 8.09 -4.11 -20.59
CA ALA A 174 8.95 -5.04 -21.29
C ALA A 174 9.20 -6.32 -20.48
N ASP A 175 9.44 -6.16 -19.18
CA ASP A 175 9.79 -7.25 -18.27
C ASP A 175 9.48 -6.93 -16.80
N ALA A 176 9.76 -7.91 -15.92
CA ALA A 176 9.56 -7.77 -14.48
C ALA A 176 10.46 -6.68 -13.84
N GLU A 177 11.63 -6.40 -14.39
CA GLU A 177 12.55 -5.39 -13.89
C GLU A 177 11.97 -3.99 -14.09
N GLU A 178 11.43 -3.74 -15.27
CA GLU A 178 10.72 -2.52 -15.57
C GLU A 178 9.48 -2.37 -14.68
N ALA A 179 8.69 -3.45 -14.52
CA ALA A 179 7.50 -3.44 -13.68
C ALA A 179 7.83 -3.05 -12.23
N VAL A 180 8.87 -3.64 -11.63
CA VAL A 180 9.31 -3.31 -10.26
C VAL A 180 9.82 -1.87 -10.18
N ARG A 181 10.59 -1.40 -11.15
CA ARG A 181 11.09 -0.03 -11.21
C ARG A 181 9.93 0.97 -11.23
N LEU A 182 8.94 0.76 -12.09
CA LEU A 182 7.75 1.61 -12.20
C LEU A 182 6.82 1.49 -10.99
N ALA A 183 6.69 0.30 -10.40
CA ALA A 183 5.93 0.13 -9.15
C ALA A 183 6.53 0.96 -8.01
N ASN A 184 7.86 1.07 -7.93
CA ASN A 184 8.58 1.83 -6.93
C ASN A 184 8.63 3.34 -7.22
N ASP A 185 8.43 3.75 -8.47
CA ASP A 185 8.34 5.16 -8.88
C ASP A 185 6.97 5.74 -8.47
N SER A 186 6.80 5.89 -7.17
CA SER A 186 5.58 6.39 -6.54
C SER A 186 5.89 7.00 -5.19
N PRO A 187 5.20 8.08 -4.80
CA PRO A 187 5.24 8.58 -3.43
C PRO A 187 4.53 7.66 -2.43
N TYR A 188 3.77 6.69 -2.90
CA TYR A 188 3.02 5.73 -2.09
C TYR A 188 3.73 4.38 -1.96
N GLY A 189 3.33 3.62 -0.95
CA GLY A 189 3.81 2.26 -0.71
C GLY A 189 2.95 1.56 0.33
N LEU A 190 1.63 1.41 0.07
CA LEU A 190 0.70 0.78 1.01
C LEU A 190 0.69 -0.73 0.82
N ALA A 191 0.15 -1.21 -0.31
CA ALA A 191 0.21 -2.61 -0.68
C ALA A 191 0.63 -2.78 -2.15
N ALA A 192 0.96 -4.01 -2.54
CA ALA A 192 1.30 -4.39 -3.91
C ALA A 192 1.03 -5.87 -4.15
N SER A 193 1.00 -6.28 -5.42
CA SER A 193 0.88 -7.70 -5.76
C SER A 193 1.71 -8.09 -6.98
N VAL A 194 2.22 -9.35 -6.97
CA VAL A 194 2.99 -9.96 -8.05
C VAL A 194 2.31 -11.27 -8.44
N TRP A 195 2.06 -11.44 -9.74
CA TRP A 195 1.33 -12.57 -10.30
C TRP A 195 2.21 -13.38 -11.24
N THR A 196 2.45 -14.65 -10.90
CA THR A 196 3.34 -15.58 -11.61
C THR A 196 3.06 -17.02 -11.18
N LYS A 197 3.34 -17.99 -12.02
CA LYS A 197 3.33 -19.41 -11.61
C LYS A 197 4.62 -19.81 -10.89
N ASP A 198 5.72 -19.11 -11.12
CA ASP A 198 6.97 -19.30 -10.38
C ASP A 198 6.92 -18.51 -9.07
N VAL A 199 6.43 -19.16 -8.01
CA VAL A 199 6.27 -18.55 -6.68
C VAL A 199 7.61 -18.06 -6.13
N ALA A 200 8.72 -18.76 -6.37
CA ALA A 200 10.03 -18.34 -5.89
C ALA A 200 10.51 -17.05 -6.57
N ARG A 201 10.29 -16.93 -7.88
CA ARG A 201 10.50 -15.68 -8.63
C ARG A 201 9.58 -14.57 -8.11
N GLY A 202 8.31 -14.90 -7.87
CA GLY A 202 7.33 -13.96 -7.31
C GLY A 202 7.76 -13.40 -5.95
N GLU A 203 8.23 -14.25 -5.04
CA GLU A 203 8.77 -13.81 -3.74
C GLU A 203 10.02 -12.94 -3.88
N ALA A 204 10.93 -13.30 -4.78
CA ALA A 204 12.14 -12.51 -5.02
C ALA A 204 11.81 -11.09 -5.52
N LEU A 205 10.86 -10.96 -6.44
CA LEU A 205 10.37 -9.67 -6.94
C LEU A 205 9.62 -8.91 -5.86
N ALA A 206 8.73 -9.57 -5.11
CA ALA A 206 7.95 -8.96 -4.03
C ALA A 206 8.83 -8.28 -2.98
N ARG A 207 9.98 -8.88 -2.63
CA ARG A 207 10.96 -8.29 -1.68
C ARG A 207 11.60 -6.99 -2.18
N ARG A 208 11.48 -6.67 -3.46
CA ARG A 208 12.06 -5.48 -4.09
C ARG A 208 11.03 -4.37 -4.30
N VAL A 209 9.74 -4.67 -4.11
CA VAL A 209 8.69 -3.66 -4.19
C VAL A 209 8.64 -2.88 -2.88
N GLU A 210 8.71 -1.57 -2.98
CA GLU A 210 8.75 -0.64 -1.84
C GLU A 210 7.35 -0.37 -1.29
N SER A 211 6.78 -1.38 -0.63
CA SER A 211 5.42 -1.36 -0.09
C SER A 211 5.38 -2.04 1.27
N GLY A 212 4.49 -1.59 2.14
CA GLY A 212 4.34 -2.15 3.48
C GLY A 212 3.85 -3.59 3.49
N VAL A 213 3.10 -3.98 2.44
CA VAL A 213 2.66 -5.37 2.21
C VAL A 213 2.77 -5.70 0.72
N VAL A 214 3.25 -6.89 0.41
CA VAL A 214 3.24 -7.42 -0.96
C VAL A 214 2.69 -8.84 -0.96
N CYS A 215 1.69 -9.10 -1.79
CA CYS A 215 1.12 -10.42 -1.99
C CYS A 215 1.69 -11.07 -3.26
N VAL A 216 1.85 -12.39 -3.27
CA VAL A 216 2.13 -13.18 -4.48
C VAL A 216 0.88 -13.98 -4.82
N ASN A 217 0.36 -13.82 -6.04
CA ASN A 217 -0.86 -14.46 -6.56
C ASN A 217 -2.14 -14.16 -5.75
N ASP A 218 -2.16 -13.05 -5.06
CA ASP A 218 -3.32 -12.44 -4.40
C ASP A 218 -3.08 -10.92 -4.29
N ALA A 219 -4.07 -10.14 -3.84
CA ALA A 219 -3.89 -8.70 -3.64
C ALA A 219 -4.24 -8.25 -2.22
N GLN A 220 -5.47 -8.29 -1.80
CA GLN A 220 -5.93 -7.71 -0.52
C GLN A 220 -6.08 -8.73 0.63
N VAL A 221 -5.77 -10.00 0.41
CA VAL A 221 -5.95 -11.06 1.42
C VAL A 221 -5.14 -10.81 2.70
N HIS A 222 -4.04 -10.08 2.59
CA HIS A 222 -3.23 -9.67 3.75
C HIS A 222 -4.04 -8.87 4.80
N TYR A 223 -5.15 -8.24 4.42
CA TYR A 223 -6.04 -7.56 5.36
C TYR A 223 -6.68 -8.54 6.36
N LEU A 224 -6.86 -9.79 5.97
CA LEU A 224 -7.39 -10.85 6.81
C LEU A 224 -6.30 -11.58 7.61
N ALA A 225 -5.03 -11.38 7.29
CA ALA A 225 -3.89 -11.97 7.97
C ALA A 225 -3.52 -11.13 9.23
N LEU A 226 -4.34 -11.22 10.28
CA LEU A 226 -4.24 -10.37 11.47
C LEU A 226 -2.94 -10.56 12.26
N GLU A 227 -2.21 -11.64 12.05
CA GLU A 227 -0.89 -11.89 12.64
C GLU A 227 0.24 -11.09 11.99
N LEU A 228 0.05 -10.66 10.74
CA LEU A 228 1.04 -9.90 9.99
C LEU A 228 0.86 -8.39 10.21
N PRO A 229 1.95 -7.65 10.50
CA PRO A 229 1.87 -6.20 10.54
C PRO A 229 1.39 -5.64 9.20
N MET A 230 0.44 -4.71 9.24
CA MET A 230 -0.05 -3.96 8.09
C MET A 230 0.19 -2.47 8.32
N GLY A 231 0.83 -1.80 7.38
CA GLY A 231 1.07 -0.36 7.43
C GLY A 231 1.76 0.13 6.17
N GLY A 232 1.58 1.39 5.83
CA GLY A 232 2.14 1.98 4.62
C GLY A 232 3.57 2.46 4.80
N TRP A 233 4.34 2.40 3.72
CA TRP A 233 5.63 3.06 3.57
C TRP A 233 5.46 4.41 2.87
N LYS A 234 6.51 5.20 2.80
CA LYS A 234 6.52 6.51 2.11
C LYS A 234 5.35 7.40 2.58
N ALA A 235 4.58 7.97 1.65
CA ALA A 235 3.43 8.81 1.95
C ALA A 235 2.14 8.04 2.32
N SER A 236 2.18 6.71 2.30
CA SER A 236 1.05 5.86 2.68
C SER A 236 0.89 5.67 4.19
N GLY A 237 1.85 6.10 5.00
CA GLY A 237 1.61 6.12 6.44
C GLY A 237 2.82 5.99 7.34
N LEU A 238 2.53 5.88 8.62
CA LEU A 238 3.50 5.69 9.70
C LEU A 238 2.97 4.69 10.72
N GLY A 239 3.83 3.76 11.13
CA GLY A 239 3.44 2.69 12.04
C GLY A 239 2.70 1.58 11.32
N SER A 240 2.12 0.67 12.09
CA SER A 240 1.38 -0.46 11.56
C SER A 240 0.22 -0.83 12.48
N ARG A 241 -0.78 -1.47 11.93
CA ARG A 241 -1.81 -2.22 12.64
C ARG A 241 -1.56 -3.72 12.45
N HIS A 242 -2.37 -4.55 13.05
CA HIS A 242 -2.21 -6.00 13.08
C HIS A 242 -0.94 -6.47 13.80
N GLY A 243 -0.83 -7.75 14.02
CA GLY A 243 0.24 -8.34 14.80
C GLY A 243 0.32 -7.83 16.24
N ALA A 244 1.27 -8.35 17.01
CA ALA A 244 1.47 -7.94 18.40
C ALA A 244 1.85 -6.45 18.53
N GLY A 245 2.55 -5.89 17.55
CA GLY A 245 2.91 -4.46 17.49
C GLY A 245 1.69 -3.56 17.35
N GLY A 246 0.67 -4.02 16.64
CA GLY A 246 -0.55 -3.27 16.39
C GLY A 246 -1.32 -2.89 17.66
N ILE A 247 -1.30 -3.75 18.70
CA ILE A 247 -1.91 -3.44 19.98
C ILE A 247 -0.92 -2.81 20.95
N ARG A 248 0.33 -3.27 20.99
CA ARG A 248 1.34 -2.77 21.92
C ARG A 248 1.67 -1.29 21.72
N LYS A 249 1.49 -0.75 20.52
CA LYS A 249 1.70 0.69 20.25
C LYS A 249 0.83 1.63 21.10
N TYR A 250 -0.27 1.15 21.66
CA TYR A 250 -1.13 1.94 22.57
C TYR A 250 -0.65 1.94 24.01
N THR A 251 0.42 1.20 24.33
CA THR A 251 1.03 1.14 25.65
C THR A 251 2.32 1.94 25.70
N ARG A 252 2.81 2.22 26.92
CA ARG A 252 4.13 2.78 27.15
C ARG A 252 5.03 1.72 27.76
N GLN A 253 6.23 1.61 27.23
CA GLN A 253 7.26 0.74 27.81
C GLN A 253 7.95 1.48 28.94
N GLN A 254 8.14 0.80 30.07
CA GLN A 254 8.92 1.27 31.20
C GLN A 254 9.96 0.21 31.52
N SER A 255 11.21 0.60 31.59
CA SER A 255 12.29 -0.27 32.06
C SER A 255 12.46 -0.09 33.55
N LEU A 256 12.39 -1.18 34.31
CA LEU A 256 12.64 -1.21 35.74
C LEU A 256 13.88 -2.07 36.00
N LEU A 257 14.91 -1.46 36.55
CA LEU A 257 16.11 -2.15 37.02
C LEU A 257 16.15 -2.11 38.55
N VAL A 258 16.26 -3.26 39.18
CA VAL A 258 16.32 -3.40 40.65
C VAL A 258 17.64 -4.06 41.03
N THR A 259 18.50 -3.32 41.72
CA THR A 259 19.73 -3.88 42.30
C THR A 259 19.43 -4.37 43.74
N ARG A 260 19.29 -5.66 43.91
CA ARG A 260 18.98 -6.28 45.23
C ARG A 260 20.21 -6.38 46.14
N PHE A 261 21.38 -6.55 45.55
CA PHE A 261 22.64 -6.66 46.23
C PHE A 261 23.70 -5.84 45.54
N GLY A 262 24.41 -5.01 46.27
CA GLY A 262 25.49 -4.21 45.73
C GLY A 262 26.46 -3.78 46.81
N PRO A 263 27.70 -3.45 46.47
CA PRO A 263 28.67 -2.89 47.41
C PRO A 263 28.19 -1.49 47.85
N LYS A 264 28.63 -1.07 49.04
CA LYS A 264 28.40 0.34 49.50
C LYS A 264 28.89 1.40 48.51
N LYS A 265 29.82 1.02 47.59
CA LYS A 265 30.40 1.90 46.59
C LYS A 265 30.83 1.08 45.37
N ASP A 266 30.23 1.37 44.23
CA ASP A 266 30.59 0.72 42.97
C ASP A 266 31.93 1.24 42.40
N LEU A 267 32.56 0.42 41.57
CA LEU A 267 33.86 0.71 40.98
C LEU A 267 33.86 1.99 40.14
N HIS A 268 32.74 2.36 39.53
CA HIS A 268 32.57 3.53 38.66
C HIS A 268 32.29 4.83 39.42
N MET A 269 32.05 4.77 40.77
CA MET A 269 31.74 5.95 41.55
C MET A 269 33.01 6.72 41.94
N PHE A 270 32.87 8.03 42.20
CA PHE A 270 33.97 8.91 42.65
C PHE A 270 34.65 8.47 43.96
N PRO A 271 35.94 8.79 44.13
CA PRO A 271 36.84 9.45 43.17
C PRO A 271 37.32 8.45 42.10
N TYR A 272 37.53 8.94 40.88
CA TYR A 272 38.11 8.13 39.82
C TYR A 272 39.59 7.80 40.14
N LYS A 273 39.94 6.54 39.92
CA LYS A 273 41.33 6.06 40.04
C LYS A 273 41.71 5.30 38.77
N ALA A 274 42.89 5.62 38.19
CA ALA A 274 43.35 4.99 36.95
C ALA A 274 43.26 3.45 36.94
N ARG A 275 43.63 2.83 38.07
CA ARG A 275 43.52 1.37 38.24
C ARG A 275 42.07 0.85 38.10
N ARG A 276 41.09 1.55 38.69
CA ARG A 276 39.66 1.19 38.60
C ARG A 276 39.10 1.38 37.21
N THR A 277 39.49 2.47 36.56
CA THR A 277 39.11 2.74 35.16
C THR A 277 39.64 1.65 34.23
N GLY A 278 40.87 1.21 34.43
CA GLY A 278 41.48 0.13 33.66
C GLY A 278 40.79 -1.22 33.87
N VAL A 279 40.33 -1.52 35.09
CA VAL A 279 39.52 -2.72 35.36
C VAL A 279 38.18 -2.65 34.66
N LEU A 280 37.46 -1.52 34.76
CA LEU A 280 36.19 -1.32 34.08
C LEU A 280 36.32 -1.45 32.55
N GLY A 281 37.39 -0.88 31.98
CA GLY A 281 37.70 -1.00 30.56
C GLY A 281 37.89 -2.47 30.11
N ARG A 282 38.57 -3.29 30.95
CA ARG A 282 38.74 -4.72 30.67
C ARG A 282 37.38 -5.47 30.75
N VAL A 283 36.57 -5.18 31.78
CA VAL A 283 35.23 -5.79 31.91
C VAL A 283 34.34 -5.45 30.74
N VAL A 284 34.31 -4.18 30.33
CA VAL A 284 33.52 -3.76 29.13
C VAL A 284 34.04 -4.46 27.89
N LYS A 285 35.32 -4.56 27.66
CA LYS A 285 35.91 -5.33 26.55
C LYS A 285 35.54 -6.82 26.61
N LEU A 286 35.52 -7.41 27.79
CA LEU A 286 35.19 -8.82 27.97
C LEU A 286 33.68 -9.08 27.66
N VAL A 287 32.80 -8.22 28.14
CA VAL A 287 31.34 -8.36 28.01
C VAL A 287 30.83 -8.00 26.61
N TYR A 288 31.35 -6.89 26.06
CA TYR A 288 30.85 -6.33 24.81
C TYR A 288 31.82 -6.45 23.62
N GLY A 289 33.08 -6.83 23.86
CA GLY A 289 34.11 -6.96 22.81
C GLY A 289 34.05 -8.26 21.99
N ARG A 290 33.14 -9.19 22.31
CA ARG A 290 33.01 -10.48 21.60
C ARG A 290 32.26 -10.41 20.25
N GLY A 291 31.95 -9.23 19.74
CA GLY A 291 31.13 -9.04 18.52
C GLY A 291 31.81 -8.35 17.34
N ARG A 292 33.11 -8.02 17.43
CA ARG A 292 33.85 -7.49 16.28
C ARG A 292 34.97 -8.45 15.92
N ARG A 293 34.70 -9.40 15.07
CA ARG A 293 35.65 -9.93 14.12
C ARG A 293 35.35 -9.20 12.82
N ASP A 294 36.29 -8.37 12.42
CA ASP A 294 36.32 -7.72 11.10
C ASP A 294 36.32 -8.76 9.98
#